data_ab7c850d138dd562d3898d3dd781ad5a
#
_entry.id   ab7c850d138dd562d3898d3dd781ad5a
#
_cell.length_a   1.000
_cell.length_b   1.000
_cell.length_c   1.000
_cell.angle_alpha   90.00
_cell.angle_beta   90.00
_cell.angle_gamma   90.00
#
_symmetry.space_group_name_H-M   'P 1'
#
loop_
_entity.id
_entity.type
_entity.pdbx_description
1 polymer ?
#
loop_
_entity_poly.entity_id
_entity_poly.type
_entity_poly.pdbx_seq_one_letter_code
_entity_poly.pdbx_strand_id
1 'polypeptide(L)'
;AVTLSKSKSVKRLKKLMLPNNNISDEGITAIANSENFKHLTDLDIYGNVISDDGVKAIAESPYMSNLKKLSLYGNLVEDEGAIAIAESQVLLKLKHLFITSNRIRREGIEALKKAKCRTRLCHLHVDDLKDFFYEEEQDYDDTDLINSWEELKARSAEKADSEEY
;
A
#
# COMPACT_ATOMS: atom_id res chain seq x y z
N ALA A 1 -19.73 -1.71 8.54
CA ALA A 1 -19.02 -0.54 8.00
C ALA A 1 -20.00 0.60 7.67
N VAL A 2 -20.98 0.39 6.79
CA VAL A 2 -21.95 1.42 6.35
C VAL A 2 -22.72 2.07 7.52
N THR A 3 -23.19 1.29 8.49
CA THR A 3 -23.88 1.82 9.69
C THR A 3 -22.94 2.67 10.54
N LEU A 4 -21.69 2.24 10.68
CA LEU A 4 -20.68 2.96 11.45
C LEU A 4 -20.36 4.33 10.82
N SER A 5 -20.32 4.41 9.49
CA SER A 5 -20.01 5.65 8.77
C SER A 5 -21.06 6.76 9.01
N LYS A 6 -22.30 6.39 9.36
CA LYS A 6 -23.40 7.30 9.67
C LYS A 6 -23.45 7.70 11.14
N SER A 7 -22.66 7.08 12.02
CA SER A 7 -22.71 7.32 13.46
C SER A 7 -22.07 8.64 13.84
N LYS A 8 -22.82 9.49 14.54
CA LYS A 8 -22.29 10.77 15.07
C LYS A 8 -21.29 10.58 16.22
N SER A 9 -21.28 9.42 16.85
CA SER A 9 -20.43 9.12 18.03
C SER A 9 -18.97 8.96 17.66
N VAL A 10 -18.62 8.73 16.37
CA VAL A 10 -17.25 8.46 15.91
C VAL A 10 -16.50 9.69 15.41
N LYS A 11 -17.08 10.89 15.47
CA LYS A 11 -16.53 12.15 14.89
C LYS A 11 -15.13 12.53 15.39
N ARG A 12 -14.67 12.02 16.52
CA ARG A 12 -13.34 12.31 17.09
C ARG A 12 -12.41 11.12 17.04
N LEU A 13 -12.80 10.05 16.33
CA LEU A 13 -12.02 8.84 16.24
C LEU A 13 -10.71 9.11 15.48
N LYS A 14 -9.59 8.73 16.09
CA LYS A 14 -8.27 8.83 15.48
C LYS A 14 -7.77 7.48 14.97
N LYS A 15 -8.24 6.39 15.58
CA LYS A 15 -7.84 5.03 15.21
C LYS A 15 -9.08 4.19 15.00
N LEU A 16 -9.16 3.52 13.86
CA LEU A 16 -10.22 2.58 13.51
C LEU A 16 -9.56 1.25 13.14
N MET A 17 -9.92 0.20 13.89
CA MET A 17 -9.40 -1.15 13.69
C MET A 17 -10.58 -2.09 13.43
N LEU A 18 -10.65 -2.63 12.23
CA LEU A 18 -11.72 -3.53 11.76
C LEU A 18 -11.12 -4.75 11.04
N PRO A 19 -10.18 -5.48 11.67
CA PRO A 19 -9.57 -6.64 11.02
C PRO A 19 -10.54 -7.81 10.91
N ASN A 20 -10.42 -8.60 9.84
CA ASN A 20 -11.16 -9.85 9.63
C ASN A 20 -12.69 -9.71 9.75
N ASN A 21 -13.26 -8.68 9.09
CA ASN A 21 -14.70 -8.38 9.16
C ASN A 21 -15.46 -8.56 7.84
N ASN A 22 -14.83 -9.16 6.84
CA ASN A 22 -15.43 -9.34 5.51
C ASN A 22 -15.95 -8.01 4.91
N ILE A 23 -15.24 -6.90 5.17
CA ILE A 23 -15.58 -5.59 4.63
C ILE A 23 -15.26 -5.56 3.14
N SER A 24 -16.26 -5.23 2.33
CA SER A 24 -16.13 -5.03 0.88
C SER A 24 -15.82 -3.58 0.53
N ASP A 25 -15.65 -3.32 -0.77
CA ASP A 25 -15.44 -1.97 -1.31
C ASP A 25 -16.58 -1.01 -0.95
N GLU A 26 -17.83 -1.47 -0.94
CA GLU A 26 -18.96 -0.66 -0.49
C GLU A 26 -18.78 -0.21 0.97
N GLY A 27 -18.36 -1.13 1.82
CA GLY A 27 -18.16 -0.86 3.25
C GLY A 27 -17.06 0.16 3.51
N ILE A 28 -15.91 0.00 2.85
CA ILE A 28 -14.79 0.91 3.02
C ILE A 28 -15.02 2.25 2.32
N THR A 29 -15.70 2.28 1.18
CA THR A 29 -16.11 3.51 0.50
C THR A 29 -17.02 4.36 1.39
N ALA A 30 -17.96 3.73 2.08
CA ALA A 30 -18.83 4.43 3.03
C ALA A 30 -18.04 5.05 4.20
N ILE A 31 -16.98 4.38 4.67
CA ILE A 31 -16.08 4.92 5.70
C ILE A 31 -15.24 6.05 5.12
N ALA A 32 -14.59 5.83 3.98
CA ALA A 32 -13.71 6.80 3.35
C ALA A 32 -14.42 8.12 3.05
N ASN A 33 -15.66 8.06 2.56
CA ASN A 33 -16.45 9.24 2.17
C ASN A 33 -17.25 9.87 3.31
N SER A 34 -17.08 9.39 4.54
CA SER A 34 -17.78 9.97 5.68
C SER A 34 -16.95 11.05 6.40
N GLU A 35 -17.50 12.27 6.48
CA GLU A 35 -16.90 13.37 7.25
C GLU A 35 -16.63 12.99 8.72
N ASN A 36 -17.36 12.01 9.26
CA ASN A 36 -17.18 11.55 10.62
C ASN A 36 -15.77 11.02 10.90
N PHE A 37 -15.03 10.59 9.87
CA PHE A 37 -13.67 10.05 9.97
C PHE A 37 -12.57 11.02 9.57
N LYS A 38 -12.85 12.30 9.36
CA LYS A 38 -11.85 13.31 8.94
C LYS A 38 -10.68 13.50 9.93
N HIS A 39 -10.80 13.01 11.15
CA HIS A 39 -9.74 13.06 12.16
C HIS A 39 -8.94 11.74 12.25
N LEU A 40 -9.25 10.77 11.39
CA LEU A 40 -8.61 9.46 11.41
C LEU A 40 -7.12 9.58 11.03
N THR A 41 -6.27 9.00 11.86
CA THR A 41 -4.82 8.93 11.65
C THR A 41 -4.35 7.51 11.40
N ASP A 42 -5.07 6.51 11.93
CA ASP A 42 -4.72 5.10 11.82
C ASP A 42 -5.96 4.31 11.37
N LEU A 43 -5.86 3.65 10.22
CA LEU A 43 -6.88 2.76 9.68
C LEU A 43 -6.30 1.38 9.50
N ASP A 44 -6.84 0.41 10.23
CA ASP A 44 -6.46 -0.99 10.14
C ASP A 44 -7.65 -1.83 9.70
N ILE A 45 -7.57 -2.34 8.48
CA ILE A 45 -8.61 -3.11 7.80
C ILE A 45 -8.03 -4.40 7.20
N TYR A 46 -7.03 -4.98 7.87
CA TYR A 46 -6.43 -6.21 7.39
C TYR A 46 -7.41 -7.39 7.37
N GLY A 47 -7.20 -8.36 6.48
CA GLY A 47 -7.99 -9.58 6.41
C GLY A 47 -9.45 -9.33 6.02
N ASN A 48 -9.69 -8.42 5.09
CA ASN A 48 -11.01 -8.13 4.53
C ASN A 48 -11.08 -8.53 3.05
N VAL A 49 -12.11 -8.10 2.32
CA VAL A 49 -12.32 -8.39 0.90
C VAL A 49 -12.33 -7.09 0.07
N ILE A 50 -11.36 -6.22 0.38
CA ILE A 50 -11.22 -4.90 -0.25
C ILE A 50 -10.39 -5.04 -1.51
N SER A 51 -10.91 -4.57 -2.64
CA SER A 51 -10.25 -4.53 -3.93
C SER A 51 -9.73 -3.11 -4.27
N ASP A 52 -9.33 -2.90 -5.51
CA ASP A 52 -8.83 -1.63 -5.99
C ASP A 52 -9.85 -0.49 -5.86
N ASP A 53 -11.13 -0.76 -6.04
CA ASP A 53 -12.18 0.26 -5.92
C ASP A 53 -12.29 0.82 -4.51
N GLY A 54 -12.20 -0.05 -3.50
CA GLY A 54 -12.18 0.37 -2.11
C GLY A 54 -10.93 1.18 -1.76
N VAL A 55 -9.78 0.78 -2.30
CA VAL A 55 -8.51 1.49 -2.11
C VAL A 55 -8.51 2.84 -2.81
N LYS A 56 -9.04 2.93 -4.04
CA LYS A 56 -9.24 4.20 -4.76
C LYS A 56 -10.10 5.17 -3.94
N ALA A 57 -11.19 4.68 -3.36
CA ALA A 57 -12.03 5.51 -2.49
C ALA A 57 -11.27 6.08 -1.28
N ILE A 58 -10.36 5.31 -0.67
CA ILE A 58 -9.48 5.82 0.40
C ILE A 58 -8.49 6.86 -0.15
N ALA A 59 -7.86 6.58 -1.29
CA ALA A 59 -6.80 7.39 -1.87
C ALA A 59 -7.28 8.75 -2.39
N GLU A 60 -8.56 8.86 -2.73
CA GLU A 60 -9.18 10.06 -3.31
C GLU A 60 -10.00 10.88 -2.32
N SER A 61 -10.42 10.28 -1.19
CA SER A 61 -11.31 10.96 -0.26
C SER A 61 -10.60 12.05 0.56
N PRO A 62 -11.10 13.30 0.53
CA PRO A 62 -10.53 14.40 1.30
C PRO A 62 -10.58 14.14 2.82
N TYR A 63 -11.49 13.30 3.29
CA TYR A 63 -11.61 12.96 4.70
C TYR A 63 -10.49 12.02 5.20
N MET A 64 -9.73 11.39 4.28
CA MET A 64 -8.58 10.54 4.60
C MET A 64 -7.24 11.29 4.65
N SER A 65 -7.23 12.61 4.45
CA SER A 65 -6.02 13.44 4.38
C SER A 65 -5.17 13.49 5.67
N ASN A 66 -5.69 13.00 6.78
CA ASN A 66 -4.96 12.92 8.04
C ASN A 66 -4.35 11.54 8.33
N LEU A 67 -4.55 10.55 7.44
CA LEU A 67 -4.00 9.21 7.63
C LEU A 67 -2.47 9.23 7.67
N LYS A 68 -1.94 8.56 8.70
CA LYS A 68 -0.50 8.32 8.92
C LYS A 68 -0.15 6.84 8.84
N LYS A 69 -1.10 5.97 9.17
CA LYS A 69 -0.95 4.52 9.10
C LYS A 69 -2.16 3.91 8.41
N LEU A 70 -1.89 3.07 7.40
CA LEU A 70 -2.87 2.29 6.66
C LEU A 70 -2.42 0.84 6.61
N SER A 71 -3.28 -0.08 7.06
CA SER A 71 -3.07 -1.52 6.98
C SER A 71 -4.13 -2.15 6.10
N LEU A 72 -3.69 -2.65 4.95
CA LEU A 72 -4.46 -3.36 3.92
C LEU A 72 -3.98 -4.82 3.77
N TYR A 73 -3.18 -5.31 4.72
CA TYR A 73 -2.65 -6.68 4.68
C TYR A 73 -3.76 -7.70 4.45
N GLY A 74 -3.52 -8.69 3.56
CA GLY A 74 -4.46 -9.79 3.35
C GLY A 74 -5.83 -9.35 2.80
N ASN A 75 -5.84 -8.51 1.78
CA ASN A 75 -7.02 -8.09 1.03
C ASN A 75 -6.95 -8.57 -0.43
N LEU A 76 -7.69 -7.95 -1.34
CA LEU A 76 -7.76 -8.31 -2.76
C LEU A 76 -7.23 -7.21 -3.67
N VAL A 77 -6.32 -6.38 -3.16
CA VAL A 77 -5.76 -5.23 -3.88
C VAL A 77 -4.84 -5.73 -4.99
N GLU A 78 -4.98 -5.16 -6.17
CA GLU A 78 -4.15 -5.40 -7.36
C GLU A 78 -3.30 -4.15 -7.69
N ASP A 79 -2.73 -4.10 -8.89
CA ASP A 79 -1.82 -3.03 -9.27
C ASP A 79 -2.49 -1.66 -9.32
N GLU A 80 -3.74 -1.57 -9.77
CA GLU A 80 -4.46 -0.30 -9.86
C GLU A 80 -4.68 0.36 -8.49
N GLY A 81 -5.03 -0.43 -7.47
CA GLY A 81 -5.18 0.08 -6.10
C GLY A 81 -3.86 0.55 -5.51
N ALA A 82 -2.77 -0.20 -5.77
CA ALA A 82 -1.43 0.17 -5.35
C ALA A 82 -0.97 1.49 -6.01
N ILE A 83 -1.22 1.64 -7.32
CA ILE A 83 -0.94 2.87 -8.08
C ILE A 83 -1.78 4.03 -7.55
N ALA A 84 -3.05 3.82 -7.25
CA ALA A 84 -3.91 4.87 -6.67
C ALA A 84 -3.36 5.41 -5.34
N ILE A 85 -2.82 4.55 -4.47
CA ILE A 85 -2.12 5.00 -3.24
C ILE A 85 -0.86 5.78 -3.59
N ALA A 86 -0.05 5.24 -4.52
CA ALA A 86 1.22 5.83 -4.92
C ALA A 86 1.08 7.24 -5.51
N GLU A 87 0.00 7.49 -6.23
CA GLU A 87 -0.29 8.76 -6.92
C GLU A 87 -1.21 9.69 -6.15
N SER A 88 -1.72 9.25 -5.00
CA SER A 88 -2.68 10.00 -4.19
C SER A 88 -2.16 11.39 -3.81
N GLN A 89 -2.97 12.40 -4.12
CA GLN A 89 -2.75 13.78 -3.67
C GLN A 89 -3.38 14.04 -2.28
N VAL A 90 -4.06 13.05 -1.71
CA VAL A 90 -4.73 13.12 -0.42
C VAL A 90 -3.88 12.50 0.68
N LEU A 91 -3.28 11.34 0.45
CA LEU A 91 -2.54 10.56 1.45
C LEU A 91 -1.12 11.09 1.73
N LEU A 92 -0.90 12.39 1.61
CA LEU A 92 0.42 13.02 1.74
C LEU A 92 1.05 12.93 3.15
N LYS A 93 0.26 12.57 4.17
CA LYS A 93 0.74 12.37 5.54
C LYS A 93 1.02 10.90 5.87
N LEU A 94 0.77 9.98 4.92
CA LEU A 94 0.95 8.55 5.14
C LEU A 94 2.43 8.23 5.37
N LYS A 95 2.72 7.57 6.51
CA LYS A 95 4.07 7.17 6.91
C LYS A 95 4.26 5.67 6.93
N HIS A 96 3.20 4.93 7.22
CA HIS A 96 3.23 3.48 7.36
C HIS A 96 2.14 2.88 6.47
N LEU A 97 2.55 2.07 5.51
CA LEU A 97 1.67 1.29 4.64
C LEU A 97 2.03 -0.19 4.76
N PHE A 98 1.04 -1.01 5.14
CA PHE A 98 1.13 -2.46 5.20
C PHE A 98 0.17 -3.02 4.15
N ILE A 99 0.69 -3.58 3.07
CA ILE A 99 -0.10 -4.00 1.90
C ILE A 99 0.33 -5.37 1.36
N THR A 100 1.11 -6.12 2.14
CA THR A 100 1.51 -7.49 1.81
C THR A 100 0.33 -8.46 1.79
N SER A 101 0.49 -9.64 1.19
CA SER A 101 -0.56 -10.65 1.04
C SER A 101 -1.80 -10.12 0.31
N ASN A 102 -1.56 -9.41 -0.77
CA ASN A 102 -2.53 -8.93 -1.74
C ASN A 102 -2.24 -9.56 -3.12
N ARG A 103 -2.83 -9.03 -4.18
CA ARG A 103 -2.61 -9.49 -5.57
C ARG A 103 -1.80 -8.48 -6.38
N ILE A 104 -1.00 -7.66 -5.71
CA ILE A 104 -0.18 -6.62 -6.33
C ILE A 104 0.99 -7.28 -7.03
N ARG A 105 1.18 -6.96 -8.30
CA ARG A 105 2.25 -7.45 -9.14
C ARG A 105 3.35 -6.39 -9.29
N ARG A 106 4.18 -6.58 -10.29
CA ARG A 106 5.36 -5.75 -10.52
C ARG A 106 5.05 -4.26 -10.66
N GLU A 107 4.04 -3.91 -11.43
CA GLU A 107 3.70 -2.51 -11.74
C GLU A 107 3.28 -1.74 -10.48
N GLY A 108 2.39 -2.30 -9.68
CA GLY A 108 1.95 -1.68 -8.42
C GLY A 108 3.07 -1.57 -7.41
N ILE A 109 3.93 -2.60 -7.28
CA ILE A 109 5.08 -2.58 -6.37
C ILE A 109 6.07 -1.49 -6.77
N GLU A 110 6.39 -1.35 -8.06
CA GLU A 110 7.28 -0.31 -8.56
C GLU A 110 6.71 1.10 -8.33
N ALA A 111 5.40 1.29 -8.55
CA ALA A 111 4.72 2.55 -8.27
C ALA A 111 4.84 2.93 -6.77
N LEU A 112 4.58 2.01 -5.85
CA LEU A 112 4.70 2.23 -4.41
C LEU A 112 6.16 2.53 -3.99
N LYS A 113 7.13 1.78 -4.52
CA LYS A 113 8.56 2.03 -4.27
C LYS A 113 9.00 3.42 -4.76
N LYS A 114 8.53 3.82 -5.93
CA LYS A 114 8.78 5.16 -6.49
C LYS A 114 8.12 6.27 -5.65
N ALA A 115 6.91 6.04 -5.17
CA ALA A 115 6.20 6.97 -4.29
C ALA A 115 6.92 7.14 -2.95
N LYS A 116 7.48 6.07 -2.36
CA LYS A 116 8.27 6.12 -1.13
C LYS A 116 9.41 7.13 -1.21
N CYS A 117 10.05 7.26 -2.36
CA CYS A 117 11.15 8.20 -2.56
C CYS A 117 10.69 9.67 -2.63
N ARG A 118 9.42 9.95 -2.91
CA ARG A 118 8.86 11.29 -3.12
C ARG A 118 7.94 11.77 -2.02
N THR A 119 7.48 10.88 -1.17
CA THR A 119 6.50 11.16 -0.10
C THR A 119 7.10 10.97 1.28
N ARG A 120 6.27 11.14 2.33
CA ARG A 120 6.64 10.86 3.73
C ARG A 120 6.52 9.38 4.11
N LEU A 121 6.32 8.48 3.16
CA LEU A 121 6.16 7.05 3.40
C LEU A 121 7.49 6.43 3.86
N CYS A 122 7.68 6.34 5.18
CA CYS A 122 8.91 5.84 5.80
C CYS A 122 8.96 4.31 5.84
N HIS A 123 7.80 3.69 6.08
CA HIS A 123 7.66 2.25 6.25
C HIS A 123 6.66 1.71 5.24
N LEU A 124 7.18 1.09 4.19
CA LEU A 124 6.42 0.37 3.16
C LEU A 124 6.66 -1.13 3.34
N HIS A 125 5.60 -1.87 3.63
CA HIS A 125 5.59 -3.32 3.64
C HIS A 125 4.76 -3.80 2.46
N VAL A 126 5.42 -4.30 1.45
CA VAL A 126 4.87 -4.85 0.21
C VAL A 126 5.57 -6.19 -0.06
N ASP A 127 4.92 -7.09 -0.76
CA ASP A 127 5.49 -8.38 -1.12
C ASP A 127 6.78 -8.19 -1.94
N ASP A 128 7.76 -9.06 -1.78
CA ASP A 128 8.99 -8.97 -2.56
C ASP A 128 8.72 -9.50 -3.98
N LEU A 129 9.24 -8.81 -4.99
CA LEU A 129 9.13 -9.24 -6.39
C LEU A 129 9.68 -10.66 -6.62
N LYS A 130 10.55 -11.14 -5.75
CA LYS A 130 11.10 -12.49 -5.81
C LYS A 130 10.05 -13.58 -5.66
N ASP A 131 8.98 -13.31 -4.93
CA ASP A 131 7.92 -14.28 -4.67
C ASP A 131 7.06 -14.55 -5.92
N PHE A 132 7.15 -13.69 -6.95
CA PHE A 132 6.41 -13.81 -8.22
C PHE A 132 7.16 -14.57 -9.32
N PHE A 133 8.46 -14.81 -9.18
CA PHE A 133 9.26 -15.48 -10.22
C PHE A 133 9.05 -17.01 -10.29
N TYR A 134 8.30 -17.60 -9.38
CA TYR A 134 8.02 -19.05 -9.39
C TYR A 134 6.81 -19.45 -10.25
N GLU A 135 6.00 -18.52 -10.75
CA GLU A 135 4.79 -18.83 -11.53
C GLU A 135 4.89 -18.54 -13.05
N GLU A 136 5.94 -17.90 -13.53
CA GLU A 136 6.15 -17.58 -14.95
C GLU A 136 7.46 -18.17 -15.53
N GLU A 137 7.70 -19.47 -15.33
CA GLU A 137 8.64 -20.19 -16.17
C GLU A 137 7.93 -20.64 -17.45
N GLN A 138 7.70 -19.71 -18.40
CA GLN A 138 7.66 -20.04 -19.83
C GLN A 138 8.13 -18.83 -20.67
N ASP A 139 9.31 -19.02 -21.29
CA ASP A 139 9.85 -18.26 -22.43
C ASP A 139 10.28 -16.79 -22.23
N TYR A 140 11.29 -16.54 -21.38
CA TYR A 140 12.15 -15.36 -21.56
C TYR A 140 13.63 -15.73 -21.35
N ASP A 141 14.49 -15.32 -22.27
CA ASP A 141 15.94 -15.49 -22.19
C ASP A 141 16.53 -14.55 -21.13
N ASP A 142 16.75 -15.13 -19.94
CA ASP A 142 17.08 -14.40 -18.70
C ASP A 142 18.53 -13.88 -18.61
N THR A 143 19.33 -13.98 -19.66
CA THR A 143 20.74 -13.58 -19.62
C THR A 143 20.95 -12.08 -19.35
N ASP A 144 20.06 -11.21 -19.82
CA ASP A 144 20.19 -9.76 -19.63
C ASP A 144 19.79 -9.27 -18.22
N LEU A 145 18.86 -9.97 -17.56
CA LEU A 145 18.42 -9.64 -16.18
C LEU A 145 19.43 -10.10 -15.12
N ILE A 146 20.04 -11.27 -15.31
CA ILE A 146 21.08 -11.82 -14.42
C ILE A 146 22.31 -10.91 -14.44
N ASN A 147 22.73 -10.44 -15.62
CA ASN A 147 23.85 -9.53 -15.77
C ASN A 147 23.62 -8.18 -15.05
N SER A 148 22.41 -7.63 -15.10
CA SER A 148 22.09 -6.36 -14.42
C SER A 148 22.08 -6.48 -12.89
N TRP A 149 21.76 -7.66 -12.34
CA TRP A 149 21.82 -7.94 -10.91
C TRP A 149 23.24 -8.17 -10.40
N GLU A 150 24.08 -8.82 -11.19
CA GLU A 150 25.50 -9.00 -10.88
C GLU A 150 26.24 -7.66 -10.88
N GLU A 151 25.95 -6.77 -11.83
CA GLU A 151 26.50 -5.40 -11.86
C GLU A 151 26.05 -4.55 -10.66
N LEU A 152 24.78 -4.68 -10.23
CA LEU A 152 24.27 -3.98 -9.03
C LEU A 152 24.90 -4.48 -7.74
N LYS A 153 25.16 -5.79 -7.64
CA LYS A 153 25.89 -6.38 -6.51
C LYS A 153 27.35 -5.97 -6.47
N ALA A 154 28.01 -5.93 -7.63
CA ALA A 154 29.41 -5.49 -7.73
C ALA A 154 29.55 -4.01 -7.30
N ARG A 155 28.67 -3.13 -7.75
CA ARG A 155 28.64 -1.70 -7.34
C ARG A 155 28.34 -1.49 -5.85
N SER A 156 27.59 -2.39 -5.23
CA SER A 156 27.31 -2.34 -3.78
C SER A 156 28.52 -2.79 -2.97
N ALA A 157 29.29 -3.76 -3.47
CA ALA A 157 30.51 -4.24 -2.83
C ALA A 157 31.63 -3.20 -2.91
N GLU A 158 31.82 -2.54 -4.05
CA GLU A 158 32.83 -1.48 -4.20
C GLU A 158 32.58 -0.25 -3.31
N LYS A 159 31.31 0.06 -2.98
CA LYS A 159 31.00 1.13 -2.03
C LYS A 159 31.28 0.76 -0.58
N ALA A 160 31.16 -0.51 -0.21
CA ALA A 160 31.48 -0.95 1.14
C ALA A 160 32.97 -0.90 1.45
N ASP A 161 33.84 -1.20 0.47
CA ASP A 161 35.30 -1.14 0.63
C ASP A 161 35.87 0.30 0.59
N SER A 162 35.12 1.29 0.16
CA SER A 162 35.57 2.70 0.08
C SER A 162 35.25 3.53 1.33
N GLU A 163 34.52 2.99 2.31
CA GLU A 163 34.18 3.68 3.58
C GLU A 163 35.02 3.20 4.78
N GLU A 164 36.04 2.34 4.57
CA GLU A 164 36.96 1.83 5.60
C GLU A 164 38.38 2.42 5.50
N TYR A 165 38.50 3.74 5.15
CA TYR A 165 39.77 4.47 5.29
C TYR A 165 39.54 5.88 5.82
#